data_0fa6c32ad8fb3d5b9073a02d8b8b7a8d
#
_entry.id   0fa6c32ad8fb3d5b9073a02d8b8b7a8d
#
_cell.length_a   1.000
_cell.length_b   1.000
_cell.length_c   1.000
_cell.angle_alpha   90.00
_cell.angle_beta   90.00
_cell.angle_gamma   90.00
#
_symmetry.space_group_name_H-M   'P 1'
#
loop_
_entity.id
_entity.type
_entity.pdbx_description
1 polymer ?
#
loop_
_entity_poly.entity_id
_entity_poly.type
_entity_poly.pdbx_seq_one_letter_code
_entity_poly.pdbx_strand_id
1 'polypeptide(L)'
;MANFSRLYFTPSLPTSLGGVKRLASTHNSGKKIKLANALAFLRGQDAYTLHKPIRTRFLRRKTIVSGIGEQLQTDLVDVQKYKERNDKVSYLLTAVDVFSKRAWVIPLQSKTGEEVRLALETILMENKFRTVQSDKGKEFLNRKVQGLFSQLGVTHFTSENENIKASVVERFNRTL
;
A
#
# COMPACT_ATOMS: atom_id res chain seq x y z
N MET A 1 20.67 -1.40 39.03
CA MET A 1 19.67 -1.66 37.99
C MET A 1 19.40 -0.39 37.20
N ALA A 2 19.17 -0.46 35.87
CA ALA A 2 18.83 0.71 35.07
C ALA A 2 17.46 1.24 35.51
N ASN A 3 17.35 2.54 35.78
CA ASN A 3 16.06 3.14 36.11
C ASN A 3 15.24 3.33 34.80
N PHE A 4 14.67 2.23 34.31
CA PHE A 4 13.89 2.24 33.07
C PHE A 4 12.67 3.15 33.14
N SER A 5 12.01 3.24 34.30
CA SER A 5 10.84 4.11 34.46
C SER A 5 11.20 5.57 34.22
N ARG A 6 12.32 6.06 34.78
CA ARG A 6 12.79 7.42 34.54
C ARG A 6 13.12 7.65 33.05
N LEU A 7 13.83 6.69 32.42
CA LEU A 7 14.21 6.81 31.01
C LEU A 7 13.00 6.80 30.07
N TYR A 8 11.93 6.09 30.44
CA TYR A 8 10.77 5.90 29.61
C TYR A 8 9.69 6.98 29.80
N PHE A 9 9.47 7.45 31.03
CA PHE A 9 8.38 8.38 31.33
C PHE A 9 8.79 9.86 31.45
N THR A 10 10.07 10.18 31.41
CA THR A 10 10.49 11.58 31.49
C THR A 10 10.42 12.24 30.12
N PRO A 11 9.50 13.21 29.87
CA PRO A 11 9.27 13.79 28.53
C PRO A 11 10.49 14.49 27.93
N SER A 12 11.37 15.07 28.74
CA SER A 12 12.59 15.75 28.30
C SER A 12 13.69 14.80 27.79
N LEU A 13 13.54 13.50 27.99
CA LEU A 13 14.54 12.52 27.52
C LEU A 13 14.21 12.01 26.13
N PRO A 14 15.23 11.84 25.25
CA PRO A 14 15.02 11.33 23.89
C PRO A 14 14.46 9.90 23.85
N THR A 15 14.50 9.19 24.97
CA THR A 15 13.96 7.83 25.12
C THR A 15 12.51 7.79 25.57
N SER A 16 11.91 8.94 25.90
CA SER A 16 10.54 9.00 26.41
C SER A 16 9.56 8.35 25.42
N LEU A 17 8.73 7.46 25.97
CA LEU A 17 7.74 6.64 25.24
C LEU A 17 8.28 5.95 23.98
N GLY A 18 9.59 5.75 23.90
CA GLY A 18 10.28 5.15 22.76
C GLY A 18 10.20 3.63 22.71
N GLY A 19 10.51 3.06 21.53
CA GLY A 19 10.59 1.60 21.35
C GLY A 19 11.88 0.98 21.93
N VAL A 20 11.95 -0.36 21.89
CA VAL A 20 13.06 -1.15 22.47
C VAL A 20 14.44 -0.66 22.07
N LYS A 21 14.65 -0.38 20.76
CA LYS A 21 15.96 0.06 20.25
C LYS A 21 16.35 1.42 20.81
N ARG A 22 15.40 2.38 20.89
CA ARG A 22 15.64 3.72 21.42
C ARG A 22 15.96 3.66 22.93
N LEU A 23 15.23 2.85 23.70
CA LEU A 23 15.50 2.67 25.12
C LEU A 23 16.84 1.97 25.36
N ALA A 24 17.20 0.96 24.54
CA ALA A 24 18.44 0.24 24.64
C ALA A 24 19.68 1.01 24.14
N SER A 25 19.49 2.02 23.27
CA SER A 25 20.61 2.87 22.79
C SER A 25 21.14 3.82 23.88
N THR A 26 20.39 3.97 24.98
CA THR A 26 20.79 4.87 26.08
C THR A 26 21.78 4.17 27.01
N HIS A 27 22.77 4.92 27.45
CA HIS A 27 23.72 4.47 28.45
C HIS A 27 23.21 4.80 29.84
N ASN A 28 23.15 3.78 30.71
CA ASN A 28 22.87 3.99 32.11
C ASN A 28 24.17 3.79 32.90
N SER A 29 24.62 4.85 33.56
CA SER A 29 25.89 4.84 34.30
C SER A 29 27.09 4.33 33.49
N GLY A 30 27.20 4.77 32.21
CA GLY A 30 28.28 4.37 31.31
C GLY A 30 28.16 2.98 30.69
N LYS A 31 27.16 2.18 31.06
CA LYS A 31 26.95 0.83 30.48
C LYS A 31 25.76 0.80 29.53
N LYS A 32 25.97 0.15 28.38
CA LYS A 32 24.92 -0.07 27.37
C LYS A 32 23.83 -1.00 27.91
N ILE A 33 22.57 -0.60 27.77
CA ILE A 33 21.43 -1.40 28.20
C ILE A 33 21.24 -2.59 27.26
N LYS A 34 21.10 -3.81 27.80
CA LYS A 34 20.79 -5.00 27.00
C LYS A 34 19.37 -4.92 26.44
N LEU A 35 19.20 -5.21 25.15
CA LEU A 35 17.92 -5.23 24.45
C LEU A 35 16.85 -6.10 25.16
N ALA A 36 17.25 -7.24 25.71
CA ALA A 36 16.37 -8.14 26.45
C ALA A 36 15.75 -7.47 27.68
N ASN A 37 16.56 -6.71 28.43
CA ASN A 37 16.09 -6.02 29.65
C ASN A 37 15.15 -4.84 29.29
N ALA A 38 15.45 -4.09 28.22
CA ALA A 38 14.58 -3.05 27.71
C ALA A 38 13.24 -3.60 27.21
N LEU A 39 13.26 -4.75 26.54
CA LEU A 39 12.06 -5.43 26.06
C LEU A 39 11.22 -5.96 27.23
N ALA A 40 11.85 -6.59 28.22
CA ALA A 40 11.16 -7.08 29.41
C ALA A 40 10.43 -5.96 30.16
N PHE A 41 11.11 -4.82 30.36
CA PHE A 41 10.49 -3.64 30.97
C PHE A 41 9.29 -3.13 30.15
N LEU A 42 9.47 -2.94 28.83
CA LEU A 42 8.43 -2.39 27.96
C LEU A 42 7.18 -3.29 27.84
N ARG A 43 7.35 -4.60 27.92
CA ARG A 43 6.21 -5.56 27.94
C ARG A 43 5.29 -5.39 29.14
N GLY A 44 5.78 -4.85 30.25
CA GLY A 44 4.99 -4.53 31.42
C GLY A 44 4.40 -3.10 31.42
N GLN A 45 4.56 -2.34 30.33
CA GLN A 45 4.04 -0.97 30.26
C GLN A 45 2.83 -0.88 29.34
N ASP A 46 1.67 -0.46 29.87
CA ASP A 46 0.43 -0.30 29.10
C ASP A 46 0.61 0.68 27.93
N ALA A 47 1.27 1.80 28.17
CA ALA A 47 1.57 2.78 27.13
C ALA A 47 2.32 2.19 25.92
N TYR A 48 3.14 1.16 26.12
CA TYR A 48 3.84 0.45 25.06
C TYR A 48 3.01 -0.65 24.42
N THR A 49 2.33 -1.46 25.23
CA THR A 49 1.61 -2.65 24.76
C THR A 49 0.34 -2.29 24.01
N LEU A 50 -0.43 -1.30 24.48
CA LEU A 50 -1.68 -0.86 23.85
C LEU A 50 -1.46 -0.12 22.53
N HIS A 51 -0.39 0.65 22.42
CA HIS A 51 -0.11 1.46 21.22
C HIS A 51 0.89 0.83 20.26
N LYS A 52 1.44 -0.34 20.60
CA LYS A 52 2.37 -1.04 19.71
C LYS A 52 1.61 -1.63 18.52
N PRO A 53 1.98 -1.26 17.26
CA PRO A 53 1.37 -1.87 16.09
C PRO A 53 1.58 -3.39 16.09
N ILE A 54 0.49 -4.13 16.01
CA ILE A 54 0.54 -5.60 15.87
C ILE A 54 0.96 -5.90 14.44
N ARG A 55 2.16 -6.46 14.25
CA ARG A 55 2.59 -6.99 12.97
C ARG A 55 2.21 -8.46 12.88
N THR A 56 1.06 -8.73 12.30
CA THR A 56 0.65 -10.10 12.00
C THR A 56 1.47 -10.62 10.82
N ARG A 57 2.24 -11.69 11.03
CA ARG A 57 2.87 -12.43 9.94
C ARG A 57 1.88 -13.47 9.45
N PHE A 58 1.45 -13.35 8.21
CA PHE A 58 0.63 -14.35 7.54
C PHE A 58 1.29 -14.78 6.24
N LEU A 59 1.03 -16.00 5.82
CA LEU A 59 1.47 -16.52 4.53
C LEU A 59 0.77 -15.73 3.42
N ARG A 60 1.53 -14.93 2.69
CA ARG A 60 1.01 -14.21 1.53
C ARG A 60 0.92 -15.16 0.34
N ARG A 61 -0.24 -15.26 -0.27
CA ARG A 61 -0.38 -15.92 -1.57
C ARG A 61 0.34 -15.07 -2.61
N LYS A 62 1.27 -15.69 -3.33
CA LYS A 62 1.96 -15.03 -4.43
C LYS A 62 1.02 -14.99 -5.64
N THR A 63 0.95 -13.84 -6.31
CA THR A 63 0.35 -13.79 -7.65
C THR A 63 1.37 -14.39 -8.61
N ILE A 64 1.00 -15.49 -9.26
CA ILE A 64 1.85 -16.20 -10.21
C ILE A 64 1.18 -16.07 -11.58
N VAL A 65 1.93 -15.56 -12.55
CA VAL A 65 1.53 -15.39 -13.95
C VAL A 65 2.60 -16.02 -14.83
N SER A 66 2.22 -16.58 -15.97
CA SER A 66 3.11 -17.34 -16.85
C SER A 66 3.81 -16.48 -17.90
N GLY A 67 3.30 -15.27 -18.19
CA GLY A 67 3.89 -14.41 -19.21
C GLY A 67 3.37 -12.97 -19.23
N ILE A 68 3.93 -12.20 -20.16
CA ILE A 68 3.54 -10.81 -20.42
C ILE A 68 2.09 -10.81 -20.95
N GLY A 69 1.27 -9.85 -20.49
CA GLY A 69 -0.11 -9.69 -20.94
C GLY A 69 -1.10 -10.70 -20.33
N GLU A 70 -0.66 -11.58 -19.41
CA GLU A 70 -1.58 -12.48 -18.73
C GLU A 70 -2.46 -11.76 -17.71
N GLN A 71 -1.87 -10.88 -16.92
CA GLN A 71 -2.61 -10.15 -15.89
C GLN A 71 -2.14 -8.71 -15.76
N LEU A 72 -3.08 -7.78 -15.89
CA LEU A 72 -2.92 -6.38 -15.54
C LEU A 72 -3.52 -6.12 -14.15
N GLN A 73 -2.80 -5.47 -13.26
CA GLN A 73 -3.37 -4.93 -12.02
C GLN A 73 -3.56 -3.43 -12.19
N THR A 74 -4.70 -2.91 -11.78
CA THR A 74 -5.05 -1.48 -11.89
C THR A 74 -5.61 -0.96 -10.58
N ASP A 75 -5.34 0.33 -10.30
CA ASP A 75 -5.76 1.05 -9.11
C ASP A 75 -5.91 2.54 -9.40
N LEU A 76 -6.62 3.27 -8.54
CA LEU A 76 -6.75 4.73 -8.60
C LEU A 76 -6.07 5.39 -7.41
N VAL A 77 -5.08 6.20 -7.71
CA VAL A 77 -4.39 7.02 -6.70
C VAL A 77 -5.06 8.38 -6.60
N ASP A 78 -5.49 8.78 -5.40
CA ASP A 78 -6.06 10.07 -5.12
C ASP A 78 -4.95 11.13 -4.96
N VAL A 79 -4.94 12.11 -5.85
CA VAL A 79 -4.01 13.25 -5.84
C VAL A 79 -4.72 14.60 -5.74
N GLN A 80 -5.99 14.62 -5.32
CA GLN A 80 -6.82 15.83 -5.22
C GLN A 80 -6.16 16.94 -4.41
N LYS A 81 -5.37 16.57 -3.40
CA LYS A 81 -4.60 17.52 -2.59
C LYS A 81 -3.70 18.45 -3.42
N TYR A 82 -3.26 17.97 -4.57
CA TYR A 82 -2.33 18.69 -5.45
C TYR A 82 -3.02 19.30 -6.66
N LYS A 83 -4.33 19.20 -6.79
CA LYS A 83 -5.14 19.58 -7.96
C LYS A 83 -4.84 20.98 -8.48
N GLU A 84 -4.69 21.95 -7.60
CA GLU A 84 -4.44 23.35 -7.98
C GLU A 84 -3.02 23.59 -8.54
N ARG A 85 -2.14 22.61 -8.45
CA ARG A 85 -0.72 22.71 -8.86
C ARG A 85 -0.33 21.70 -9.93
N ASN A 86 -1.27 20.91 -10.43
CA ASN A 86 -1.03 19.81 -11.36
C ASN A 86 -2.09 19.74 -12.48
N ASP A 87 -2.41 20.86 -13.12
CA ASP A 87 -3.34 20.94 -14.25
C ASP A 87 -4.73 20.37 -13.97
N LYS A 88 -5.20 20.53 -12.71
CA LYS A 88 -6.49 20.06 -12.21
C LYS A 88 -6.65 18.52 -12.20
N VAL A 89 -5.56 17.78 -12.30
CA VAL A 89 -5.57 16.33 -12.13
C VAL A 89 -5.97 15.98 -10.69
N SER A 90 -6.99 15.15 -10.55
CA SER A 90 -7.52 14.72 -9.25
C SER A 90 -7.17 13.27 -8.91
N TYR A 91 -6.98 12.44 -9.92
CA TYR A 91 -6.67 11.03 -9.77
C TYR A 91 -5.62 10.58 -10.79
N LEU A 92 -4.88 9.53 -10.46
CA LEU A 92 -4.01 8.83 -11.40
C LEU A 92 -4.52 7.39 -11.54
N LEU A 93 -4.92 6.99 -12.76
CA LEU A 93 -5.11 5.58 -13.05
C LEU A 93 -3.73 4.97 -13.19
N THR A 94 -3.40 4.05 -12.30
CA THR A 94 -2.18 3.26 -12.36
C THR A 94 -2.49 1.85 -12.81
N ALA A 95 -1.68 1.31 -13.69
CA ALA A 95 -1.81 -0.06 -14.17
C ALA A 95 -0.44 -0.71 -14.29
N VAL A 96 -0.31 -1.97 -13.93
CA VAL A 96 0.97 -2.70 -13.96
C VAL A 96 0.75 -4.10 -14.52
N ASP A 97 1.51 -4.46 -15.55
CA ASP A 97 1.62 -5.85 -15.99
C ASP A 97 2.33 -6.68 -14.92
N VAL A 98 1.64 -7.69 -14.39
CA VAL A 98 2.13 -8.47 -13.25
C VAL A 98 3.43 -9.22 -13.58
N PHE A 99 3.63 -9.64 -14.84
CA PHE A 99 4.84 -10.36 -15.24
C PHE A 99 6.03 -9.43 -15.45
N SER A 100 5.93 -8.52 -16.43
CA SER A 100 7.04 -7.64 -16.85
C SER A 100 7.31 -6.48 -15.89
N LYS A 101 6.35 -6.13 -15.04
CA LYS A 101 6.35 -4.93 -14.18
C LYS A 101 6.31 -3.62 -14.97
N ARG A 102 6.02 -3.66 -16.29
CA ARG A 102 5.74 -2.47 -17.05
C ARG A 102 4.52 -1.78 -16.46
N ALA A 103 4.63 -0.48 -16.25
CA ALA A 103 3.60 0.34 -15.62
C ALA A 103 3.11 1.45 -16.56
N TRP A 104 1.85 1.80 -16.40
CA TRP A 104 1.19 2.93 -17.04
C TRP A 104 0.59 3.81 -15.95
N VAL A 105 0.66 5.12 -16.17
CA VAL A 105 0.03 6.12 -15.30
C VAL A 105 -0.71 7.10 -16.19
N ILE A 106 -2.02 7.17 -16.05
CA ILE A 106 -2.87 8.08 -16.82
C ILE A 106 -3.54 9.07 -15.87
N PRO A 107 -3.32 10.38 -16.08
CA PRO A 107 -3.94 11.41 -15.26
C PRO A 107 -5.44 11.54 -15.58
N LEU A 108 -6.27 11.68 -14.54
CA LEU A 108 -7.71 11.85 -14.63
C LEU A 108 -8.15 13.09 -13.87
N GLN A 109 -9.10 13.83 -14.41
CA GLN A 109 -9.70 14.97 -13.70
C GLN A 109 -10.79 14.51 -12.72
N SER A 110 -11.43 13.38 -13.01
CA SER A 110 -12.45 12.79 -12.15
C SER A 110 -12.34 11.26 -12.13
N LYS A 111 -12.99 10.62 -11.16
CA LYS A 111 -13.11 9.15 -11.10
C LYS A 111 -14.41 8.62 -11.71
N THR A 112 -14.94 9.31 -12.71
CA THR A 112 -16.13 8.84 -13.42
C THR A 112 -15.83 7.57 -14.21
N GLY A 113 -16.83 6.71 -14.34
CA GLY A 113 -16.67 5.49 -15.13
C GLY A 113 -16.31 5.74 -16.60
N GLU A 114 -16.61 6.92 -17.16
CA GLU A 114 -16.21 7.28 -18.52
C GLU A 114 -14.71 7.58 -18.62
N GLU A 115 -14.17 8.41 -17.73
CA GLU A 115 -12.73 8.71 -17.73
C GLU A 115 -11.89 7.47 -17.46
N VAL A 116 -12.32 6.63 -16.50
CA VAL A 116 -11.67 5.36 -16.22
C VAL A 116 -11.74 4.41 -17.41
N ARG A 117 -12.89 4.35 -18.11
CA ARG A 117 -13.04 3.57 -19.34
C ARG A 117 -12.06 4.00 -20.43
N LEU A 118 -11.99 5.31 -20.70
CA LEU A 118 -11.08 5.86 -21.73
C LEU A 118 -9.61 5.58 -21.41
N ALA A 119 -9.24 5.75 -20.14
CA ALA A 119 -7.87 5.46 -19.69
C ALA A 119 -7.50 3.98 -19.81
N LEU A 120 -8.41 3.09 -19.40
CA LEU A 120 -8.21 1.65 -19.58
C LEU A 120 -8.18 1.24 -21.05
N GLU A 121 -9.04 1.84 -21.89
CA GLU A 121 -9.08 1.59 -23.32
C GLU A 121 -7.73 1.92 -23.97
N THR A 122 -7.12 3.06 -23.64
CA THR A 122 -5.78 3.43 -24.15
C THR A 122 -4.74 2.34 -23.84
N ILE A 123 -4.73 1.81 -22.61
CA ILE A 123 -3.77 0.77 -22.20
C ILE A 123 -4.06 -0.57 -22.92
N LEU A 124 -5.34 -0.97 -22.97
CA LEU A 124 -5.77 -2.27 -23.46
C LEU A 124 -5.74 -2.38 -25.00
N MET A 125 -5.85 -1.26 -25.72
CA MET A 125 -5.73 -1.22 -27.17
C MET A 125 -4.27 -1.35 -27.64
N GLU A 126 -3.34 -0.79 -26.87
CA GLU A 126 -1.91 -0.92 -27.17
C GLU A 126 -1.34 -2.29 -26.76
N ASN A 127 -1.93 -2.92 -25.76
CA ASN A 127 -1.40 -4.12 -25.14
C ASN A 127 -2.53 -5.13 -24.86
N LYS A 128 -2.36 -6.36 -25.36
CA LYS A 128 -3.34 -7.42 -25.12
C LYS A 128 -3.15 -8.02 -23.72
N PHE A 129 -4.19 -7.95 -22.90
CA PHE A 129 -4.25 -8.58 -21.59
C PHE A 129 -5.37 -9.62 -21.54
N ARG A 130 -5.09 -10.77 -20.91
CA ARG A 130 -6.10 -11.80 -20.68
C ARG A 130 -7.02 -11.45 -19.53
N THR A 131 -6.45 -10.94 -18.44
CA THR A 131 -7.17 -10.64 -17.22
C THR A 131 -6.81 -9.25 -16.69
N VAL A 132 -7.79 -8.57 -16.11
CA VAL A 132 -7.60 -7.31 -15.36
C VAL A 132 -8.08 -7.52 -13.93
N GLN A 133 -7.24 -7.16 -12.96
CA GLN A 133 -7.57 -7.15 -11.54
C GLN A 133 -7.64 -5.72 -11.03
N SER A 134 -8.74 -5.36 -10.37
CA SER A 134 -8.86 -4.10 -9.64
C SER A 134 -9.35 -4.34 -8.21
N ASP A 135 -9.49 -3.28 -7.44
CA ASP A 135 -10.29 -3.28 -6.23
C ASP A 135 -11.80 -3.31 -6.55
N LYS A 136 -12.65 -3.31 -5.50
CA LYS A 136 -14.12 -3.27 -5.64
C LYS A 136 -14.66 -1.85 -5.82
N GLY A 137 -13.85 -0.92 -6.32
CA GLY A 137 -14.28 0.45 -6.59
C GLY A 137 -15.41 0.51 -7.61
N LYS A 138 -16.42 1.35 -7.35
CA LYS A 138 -17.57 1.54 -8.25
C LYS A 138 -17.15 2.06 -9.63
N GLU A 139 -16.00 2.74 -9.68
CA GLU A 139 -15.35 3.24 -10.89
C GLU A 139 -14.90 2.13 -11.85
N PHE A 140 -14.59 0.93 -11.34
CA PHE A 140 -14.24 -0.23 -12.14
C PHE A 140 -15.44 -1.15 -12.40
N LEU A 141 -16.40 -1.18 -11.47
CA LEU A 141 -17.57 -2.06 -11.55
C LEU A 141 -18.74 -1.47 -12.35
N ASN A 142 -18.61 -0.27 -12.88
CA ASN A 142 -19.68 0.36 -13.66
C ASN A 142 -19.86 -0.28 -15.04
N ARG A 143 -21.07 -0.12 -15.59
CA ARG A 143 -21.48 -0.72 -16.86
C ARG A 143 -20.56 -0.36 -18.04
N LYS A 144 -19.99 0.85 -18.07
CA LYS A 144 -19.15 1.32 -19.20
C LYS A 144 -17.81 0.58 -19.22
N VAL A 145 -17.15 0.44 -18.06
CA VAL A 145 -15.88 -0.29 -17.94
C VAL A 145 -16.09 -1.79 -18.16
N GLN A 146 -17.15 -2.36 -17.61
CA GLN A 146 -17.48 -3.78 -17.84
C GLN A 146 -17.81 -4.04 -19.33
N GLY A 147 -18.47 -3.10 -20.00
CA GLY A 147 -18.70 -3.15 -21.44
C GLY A 147 -17.41 -3.18 -22.25
N LEU A 148 -16.41 -2.34 -21.89
CA LEU A 148 -15.09 -2.34 -22.52
C LEU A 148 -14.40 -3.70 -22.36
N PHE A 149 -14.37 -4.26 -21.15
CA PHE A 149 -13.76 -5.57 -20.91
C PHE A 149 -14.43 -6.66 -21.72
N SER A 150 -15.77 -6.66 -21.81
CA SER A 150 -16.51 -7.61 -22.61
C SER A 150 -16.22 -7.49 -24.11
N GLN A 151 -16.13 -6.27 -24.63
CA GLN A 151 -15.79 -6.00 -26.04
C GLN A 151 -14.38 -6.49 -26.41
N LEU A 152 -13.43 -6.33 -25.49
CA LEU A 152 -12.04 -6.73 -25.70
C LEU A 152 -11.76 -8.19 -25.32
N GLY A 153 -12.75 -8.95 -24.83
CA GLY A 153 -12.59 -10.31 -24.37
C GLY A 153 -11.71 -10.45 -23.13
N VAL A 154 -11.61 -9.41 -22.30
CA VAL A 154 -10.80 -9.36 -21.09
C VAL A 154 -11.62 -9.81 -19.89
N THR A 155 -11.11 -10.77 -19.13
CA THR A 155 -11.76 -11.19 -17.87
C THR A 155 -11.40 -10.23 -16.75
N HIS A 156 -12.39 -9.55 -16.18
CA HIS A 156 -12.20 -8.71 -15.02
C HIS A 156 -12.54 -9.45 -13.73
N PHE A 157 -11.68 -9.29 -12.70
CA PHE A 157 -11.95 -9.81 -11.37
C PHE A 157 -11.46 -8.86 -10.28
N THR A 158 -12.10 -8.94 -9.13
CA THR A 158 -11.74 -8.16 -7.94
C THR A 158 -11.24 -9.06 -6.83
N SER A 159 -10.38 -8.56 -5.96
CA SER A 159 -9.96 -9.30 -4.77
C SER A 159 -11.13 -9.38 -3.78
N GLU A 160 -11.59 -10.59 -3.45
CA GLU A 160 -12.63 -10.78 -2.43
C GLU A 160 -12.13 -10.53 -1.01
N ASN A 161 -10.86 -10.78 -0.78
CA ASN A 161 -10.24 -10.66 0.54
C ASN A 161 -9.50 -9.33 0.66
N GLU A 162 -9.90 -8.49 1.61
CA GLU A 162 -9.26 -7.19 1.90
C GLU A 162 -7.76 -7.31 2.20
N ASN A 163 -7.29 -8.47 2.63
CA ASN A 163 -5.88 -8.75 2.89
C ASN A 163 -5.09 -9.18 1.65
N ILE A 164 -5.76 -9.48 0.53
CA ILE A 164 -5.13 -9.88 -0.74
C ILE A 164 -5.51 -8.87 -1.80
N LYS A 165 -4.99 -7.67 -1.66
CA LYS A 165 -5.17 -6.59 -2.60
C LYS A 165 -4.31 -6.80 -3.85
N ALA A 166 -4.49 -5.95 -4.85
CA ALA A 166 -3.65 -5.90 -6.06
C ALA A 166 -2.21 -5.45 -5.71
N SER A 167 -1.48 -6.33 -5.06
CA SER A 167 -0.24 -6.03 -4.32
C SER A 167 0.89 -5.50 -5.19
N VAL A 168 0.87 -5.77 -6.52
CA VAL A 168 1.91 -5.29 -7.44
C VAL A 168 1.68 -3.82 -7.75
N VAL A 169 0.46 -3.42 -8.11
CA VAL A 169 0.14 -2.02 -8.38
C VAL A 169 0.19 -1.18 -7.10
N GLU A 170 -0.24 -1.70 -5.95
CA GLU A 170 -0.10 -0.99 -4.67
C GLU A 170 1.37 -0.72 -4.31
N ARG A 171 2.26 -1.69 -4.59
CA ARG A 171 3.69 -1.48 -4.39
C ARG A 171 4.25 -0.43 -5.33
N PHE A 172 3.79 -0.41 -6.57
CA PHE A 172 4.13 0.63 -7.54
C PHE A 172 3.66 2.01 -7.06
N ASN A 173 2.41 2.13 -6.58
CA ASN A 173 1.85 3.37 -6.06
C ASN A 173 2.64 3.95 -4.85
N ARG A 174 3.35 3.12 -4.11
CA ARG A 174 4.26 3.59 -3.03
C ARG A 174 5.58 4.14 -3.54
N THR A 175 5.90 3.92 -4.80
CA THR A 175 7.13 4.38 -5.45
C THR A 175 6.90 5.69 -6.21
N LEU A 176 5.63 5.94 -6.61
CA LEU A 176 5.18 7.22 -7.17
C LEU A 176 5.23 8.34 -6.15
#